data_a96d41c394456775e8ce05f18f67c6c1
#
_entry.id   a96d41c394456775e8ce05f18f67c6c1
#
_cell.length_a   1.000
_cell.length_b   1.000
_cell.length_c   1.000
_cell.angle_alpha   90.00
_cell.angle_beta   90.00
_cell.angle_gamma   90.00
#
_symmetry.space_group_name_H-M   'P 1'
#
loop_
_entity.id
_entity.type
_entity.pdbx_description
1 polymer ?
#
loop_
_entity_poly.entity_id
_entity_poly.type
_entity_poly.pdbx_seq_one_letter_code
_entity_poly.pdbx_strand_id
1 'polypeptide(L)'
;SYEISQKYNKVTWELLYKYLEMRMQNGDFTIIDATHSDIKLMNKYRDLANTYKYTMYCLEFDVSLEEALKRNKERDNYKYVPERVIERTYETIKNNEKLPSGLKKINSIDEIINFYTADVNEYKKVIIIGDIHSCAEPLKEILKDFNEETLYVFVGDYFDRGIQPVETFKIMLDLLEKPNVILIEGNHEEKSVKKFIYDEEKYTKSFEETTLLPLLKEYDVDYVRASLKKIYKKLRQCFAFEFRGKKFLCTHGGLPLVPKLTLVSAKEMIHGVGKYETEIGEIYSENYKKGLCQDFIQVHGHRGINDGEYSYCLEARVEFGGELKVLTIDNEGNIEKYGIKNDVYNRGLKLPMSGTREKVEFNTANE
;
A
#
# COMPACT_ATOMS: atom_id res chain seq x y z
N SER A 1 29.81 16.32 -2.77
CA SER A 1 30.91 17.24 -3.11
C SER A 1 31.78 17.45 -1.90
N TYR A 2 33.08 17.58 -2.10
CA TYR A 2 34.06 17.84 -1.02
C TYR A 2 34.03 19.28 -0.52
N GLU A 3 33.33 20.19 -1.21
CA GLU A 3 33.19 21.60 -0.85
C GLU A 3 31.73 21.98 -0.62
N ILE A 4 31.47 22.83 0.37
CA ILE A 4 30.17 23.47 0.56
C ILE A 4 30.04 24.62 -0.46
N SER A 5 29.34 24.35 -1.55
CA SER A 5 29.10 25.30 -2.62
C SER A 5 27.62 25.43 -2.94
N GLN A 6 27.13 26.68 -3.04
CA GLN A 6 25.75 26.98 -3.44
C GLN A 6 25.55 26.97 -4.97
N LYS A 7 26.63 26.84 -5.73
CA LYS A 7 26.63 26.96 -7.20
C LYS A 7 25.67 26.01 -7.90
N TYR A 8 25.52 24.80 -7.38
CA TYR A 8 24.73 23.72 -7.98
C TYR A 8 23.44 23.41 -7.20
N ASN A 9 23.09 24.16 -6.16
CA ASN A 9 21.96 23.88 -5.30
C ASN A 9 20.67 23.65 -6.08
N LYS A 10 20.37 24.52 -7.06
CA LYS A 10 19.14 24.39 -7.85
C LYS A 10 19.09 23.05 -8.58
N VAL A 11 20.14 22.69 -9.28
CA VAL A 11 20.23 21.43 -10.04
C VAL A 11 20.19 20.23 -9.09
N THR A 12 20.87 20.31 -7.95
CA THR A 12 20.86 19.26 -6.94
C THR A 12 19.45 18.98 -6.41
N TRP A 13 18.68 20.03 -6.11
CA TRP A 13 17.29 19.90 -5.69
C TRP A 13 16.38 19.35 -6.78
N GLU A 14 16.55 19.78 -8.03
CA GLU A 14 15.80 19.24 -9.17
C GLU A 14 16.04 17.72 -9.36
N LEU A 15 17.30 17.29 -9.25
CA LEU A 15 17.66 15.87 -9.33
C LEU A 15 17.13 15.07 -8.14
N LEU A 16 17.19 15.65 -6.93
CA LEU A 16 16.65 15.02 -5.72
C LEU A 16 15.14 14.76 -5.86
N TYR A 17 14.37 15.75 -6.33
CA TYR A 17 12.93 15.57 -6.53
C TYR A 17 12.61 14.52 -7.59
N LYS A 18 13.32 14.48 -8.71
CA LYS A 18 13.16 13.43 -9.72
C LYS A 18 13.46 12.05 -9.16
N TYR A 19 14.57 11.93 -8.42
CA TYR A 19 14.95 10.66 -7.82
C TYR A 19 13.95 10.23 -6.74
N LEU A 20 13.48 11.17 -5.90
CA LEU A 20 12.45 10.90 -4.91
C LEU A 20 11.16 10.40 -5.57
N GLU A 21 10.72 11.04 -6.65
CA GLU A 21 9.53 10.64 -7.38
C GLU A 21 9.67 9.22 -7.96
N MET A 22 10.81 8.88 -8.57
CA MET A 22 11.09 7.52 -9.04
C MET A 22 11.02 6.48 -7.90
N ARG A 23 11.56 6.79 -6.73
CA ARG A 23 11.47 5.90 -5.56
C ARG A 23 10.04 5.75 -5.07
N MET A 24 9.27 6.85 -5.03
CA MET A 24 7.85 6.81 -4.64
C MET A 24 7.00 6.00 -5.63
N GLN A 25 7.30 6.06 -6.93
CA GLN A 25 6.66 5.21 -7.94
C GLN A 25 6.89 3.71 -7.69
N ASN A 26 8.06 3.35 -7.16
CA ASN A 26 8.39 1.98 -6.78
C ASN A 26 7.84 1.56 -5.40
N GLY A 27 7.32 2.49 -4.61
CA GLY A 27 6.87 2.22 -3.24
C GLY A 27 8.00 2.10 -2.21
N ASP A 28 9.20 2.64 -2.51
CA ASP A 28 10.38 2.52 -1.65
C ASP A 28 10.31 3.44 -0.43
N PHE A 29 10.63 2.93 0.75
CA PHE A 29 10.89 3.77 1.92
C PHE A 29 12.09 4.69 1.66
N THR A 30 11.95 5.99 1.97
CA THR A 30 12.98 6.99 1.66
C THR A 30 13.19 7.94 2.83
N ILE A 31 14.45 8.14 3.21
CA ILE A 31 14.88 9.16 4.17
C ILE A 31 15.51 10.31 3.40
N ILE A 32 15.09 11.53 3.67
CA ILE A 32 15.69 12.74 3.13
C ILE A 32 16.39 13.45 4.29
N ASP A 33 17.72 13.38 4.31
CA ASP A 33 18.55 14.06 5.30
C ASP A 33 18.98 15.44 4.77
N ALA A 34 18.43 16.50 5.38
CA ALA A 34 18.75 17.88 5.08
C ALA A 34 18.33 18.81 6.23
N THR A 35 18.78 20.03 6.23
CA THR A 35 18.42 21.03 7.25
C THR A 35 16.94 21.42 7.27
N HIS A 36 16.24 21.29 6.15
CA HIS A 36 14.80 21.56 6.01
C HIS A 36 14.31 22.84 6.69
N SER A 37 15.12 23.93 6.64
CA SER A 37 14.77 25.20 7.25
C SER A 37 13.64 25.95 6.53
N ASP A 38 13.33 25.58 5.28
CA ASP A 38 12.27 26.20 4.47
C ASP A 38 11.05 25.28 4.35
N ILE A 39 9.95 25.69 4.96
CA ILE A 39 8.65 24.98 4.90
C ILE A 39 8.14 24.84 3.46
N LYS A 40 8.45 25.79 2.55
CA LYS A 40 8.03 25.69 1.15
C LYS A 40 8.63 24.46 0.44
N LEU A 41 9.86 24.09 0.80
CA LEU A 41 10.48 22.86 0.29
C LEU A 41 9.75 21.60 0.80
N MET A 42 9.34 21.61 2.06
CA MET A 42 8.57 20.50 2.64
C MET A 42 7.18 20.35 2.00
N ASN A 43 6.55 21.43 1.55
CA ASN A 43 5.28 21.36 0.83
C ASN A 43 5.38 20.59 -0.50
N LYS A 44 6.54 20.68 -1.20
CA LYS A 44 6.77 19.87 -2.41
C LYS A 44 6.81 18.38 -2.12
N TYR A 45 7.38 17.96 -0.99
CA TYR A 45 7.34 16.56 -0.57
C TYR A 45 5.91 16.09 -0.29
N ARG A 46 5.11 16.94 0.37
CA ARG A 46 3.70 16.66 0.63
C ARG A 46 2.92 16.41 -0.65
N ASP A 47 3.14 17.23 -1.67
CA ASP A 47 2.42 17.12 -2.95
C ASP A 47 2.76 15.79 -3.65
N LEU A 48 4.03 15.38 -3.64
CA LEU A 48 4.45 14.06 -4.11
C LEU A 48 3.88 12.93 -3.24
N ALA A 49 3.94 13.07 -1.91
CA ALA A 49 3.42 12.07 -0.98
C ALA A 49 1.92 11.84 -1.18
N ASN A 50 1.14 12.90 -1.40
CA ASN A 50 -0.29 12.79 -1.70
C ASN A 50 -0.57 12.08 -3.03
N THR A 51 0.28 12.32 -4.04
CA THR A 51 0.16 11.65 -5.35
C THR A 51 0.41 10.15 -5.26
N TYR A 52 1.44 9.76 -4.50
CA TYR A 52 1.89 8.38 -4.38
C TYR A 52 1.44 7.68 -3.09
N LYS A 53 0.49 8.26 -2.33
CA LYS A 53 -0.07 7.71 -1.07
C LYS A 53 0.97 7.46 0.03
N TYR A 54 1.99 8.31 0.14
CA TYR A 54 2.98 8.21 1.21
C TYR A 54 2.53 8.94 2.47
N THR A 55 2.81 8.35 3.62
CA THR A 55 2.80 9.05 4.90
C THR A 55 4.16 9.68 5.12
N MET A 56 4.18 10.97 5.47
CA MET A 56 5.41 11.70 5.78
C MET A 56 5.61 11.83 7.27
N TYR A 57 6.84 11.60 7.69
CA TYR A 57 7.28 11.82 9.07
C TYR A 57 8.42 12.83 9.12
N CYS A 58 8.49 13.61 10.18
CA CYS A 58 9.59 14.52 10.50
C CYS A 58 10.25 14.07 11.80
N LEU A 59 11.49 13.62 11.71
CA LEU A 59 12.36 13.43 12.86
C LEU A 59 13.23 14.67 13.04
N GLU A 60 12.95 15.44 14.07
CA GLU A 60 13.68 16.68 14.39
C GLU A 60 14.77 16.39 15.42
N PHE A 61 15.98 16.81 15.11
CA PHE A 61 17.10 16.79 16.05
C PHE A 61 17.17 18.12 16.77
N ASP A 62 16.76 18.16 18.06
CA ASP A 62 16.84 19.35 18.87
C ASP A 62 18.30 19.58 19.33
N VAL A 63 19.04 20.33 18.53
CA VAL A 63 20.44 20.68 18.80
C VAL A 63 20.49 22.16 19.15
N SER A 64 21.08 22.52 20.29
CA SER A 64 21.26 23.93 20.67
C SER A 64 22.19 24.65 19.70
N LEU A 65 22.04 25.99 19.59
CA LEU A 65 22.92 26.81 18.76
C LEU A 65 24.39 26.65 19.18
N GLU A 66 24.66 26.62 20.49
CA GLU A 66 25.99 26.44 21.04
C GLU A 66 26.63 25.12 20.58
N GLU A 67 25.89 24.03 20.69
CA GLU A 67 26.35 22.70 20.25
C GLU A 67 26.53 22.63 18.72
N ALA A 68 25.66 23.27 17.95
CA ALA A 68 25.78 23.33 16.49
C ALA A 68 27.05 24.12 16.07
N LEU A 69 27.34 25.23 16.73
CA LEU A 69 28.55 26.02 16.49
C LEU A 69 29.81 25.26 16.92
N LYS A 70 29.77 24.57 18.06
CA LYS A 70 30.87 23.72 18.52
C LYS A 70 31.17 22.61 17.53
N ARG A 71 30.18 21.83 17.10
CA ARG A 71 30.34 20.78 16.09
C ARG A 71 30.86 21.32 14.75
N ASN A 72 30.47 22.54 14.38
CA ASN A 72 30.97 23.17 13.16
C ASN A 72 32.47 23.51 13.24
N LYS A 73 32.98 23.91 14.41
CA LYS A 73 34.41 24.18 14.64
C LYS A 73 35.27 22.92 14.56
N GLU A 74 34.70 21.77 14.86
CA GLU A 74 35.34 20.45 14.79
C GLU A 74 35.37 19.87 13.36
N ARG A 75 34.70 20.51 12.40
CA ARG A 75 34.68 20.08 11.00
C ARG A 75 36.00 20.40 10.30
N ASP A 76 36.34 19.57 9.32
CA ASP A 76 37.41 19.90 8.38
C ASP A 76 37.16 21.26 7.70
N ASN A 77 38.22 22.02 7.41
CA ASN A 77 38.12 23.37 6.85
C ASN A 77 37.21 23.47 5.62
N TYR A 78 37.19 22.48 4.74
CA TYR A 78 36.35 22.46 3.53
C TYR A 78 34.87 22.15 3.81
N LYS A 79 34.54 21.69 5.02
CA LYS A 79 33.17 21.48 5.49
C LYS A 79 32.68 22.53 6.45
N TYR A 80 33.51 23.51 6.80
CA TYR A 80 33.15 24.58 7.70
C TYR A 80 32.07 25.50 7.11
N VAL A 81 31.00 25.72 7.88
CA VAL A 81 29.92 26.62 7.51
C VAL A 81 30.12 27.96 8.25
N PRO A 82 30.05 29.11 7.57
CA PRO A 82 30.11 30.39 8.27
C PRO A 82 29.10 30.48 9.41
N GLU A 83 29.53 30.87 10.63
CA GLU A 83 28.71 30.87 11.84
C GLU A 83 27.37 31.62 11.64
N ARG A 84 27.42 32.80 10.97
CA ARG A 84 26.20 33.57 10.62
C ARG A 84 25.14 32.76 9.84
N VAL A 85 25.55 31.75 9.07
CA VAL A 85 24.63 30.90 8.30
C VAL A 85 23.96 29.90 9.27
N ILE A 86 24.71 29.37 10.24
CA ILE A 86 24.19 28.47 11.25
C ILE A 86 23.18 29.20 12.14
N GLU A 87 23.55 30.40 12.62
CA GLU A 87 22.70 31.26 13.44
C GLU A 87 21.37 31.58 12.72
N ARG A 88 21.46 32.07 11.47
CA ARG A 88 20.28 32.36 10.67
C ARG A 88 19.40 31.13 10.45
N THR A 89 20.00 29.97 10.16
CA THR A 89 19.26 28.72 9.96
C THR A 89 18.58 28.29 11.23
N TYR A 90 19.27 28.37 12.37
CA TYR A 90 18.72 28.07 13.69
C TYR A 90 17.49 28.93 14.01
N GLU A 91 17.60 30.26 13.84
CA GLU A 91 16.49 31.17 14.02
C GLU A 91 15.32 30.89 13.09
N THR A 92 15.62 30.57 11.81
CA THR A 92 14.57 30.22 10.84
C THR A 92 13.80 28.97 11.27
N ILE A 93 14.49 27.94 11.76
CA ILE A 93 13.86 26.70 12.26
C ILE A 93 13.03 27.00 13.52
N LYS A 94 13.58 27.76 14.47
CA LYS A 94 12.87 28.13 15.72
C LYS A 94 11.62 28.96 15.48
N ASN A 95 11.62 29.81 14.45
CA ASN A 95 10.48 30.66 14.09
C ASN A 95 9.44 29.91 13.21
N ASN A 96 9.73 28.69 12.75
CA ASN A 96 8.79 27.86 12.01
C ASN A 96 7.79 27.21 12.97
N GLU A 97 6.72 27.92 13.32
CA GLU A 97 5.72 27.46 14.29
C GLU A 97 4.89 26.24 13.84
N LYS A 98 4.81 25.96 12.53
CA LYS A 98 3.94 24.90 12.02
C LYS A 98 4.61 24.12 10.90
N LEU A 99 4.66 22.79 11.08
CA LEU A 99 4.97 21.86 9.99
C LEU A 99 3.84 21.86 8.93
N PRO A 100 4.14 21.51 7.66
CA PRO A 100 3.13 21.31 6.64
C PRO A 100 2.03 20.35 7.09
N SER A 101 0.79 20.61 6.70
CA SER A 101 -0.30 19.69 7.04
C SER A 101 -0.04 18.30 6.45
N GLY A 102 -0.33 17.25 7.21
CA GLY A 102 -0.07 15.86 6.82
C GLY A 102 1.33 15.35 7.16
N LEU A 103 2.26 16.21 7.62
CA LEU A 103 3.56 15.80 8.15
C LEU A 103 3.42 15.47 9.64
N LYS A 104 3.77 14.26 10.04
CA LYS A 104 3.70 13.80 11.44
C LYS A 104 5.07 13.93 12.10
N LYS A 105 5.15 14.66 13.22
CA LYS A 105 6.38 14.72 14.01
C LYS A 105 6.57 13.42 14.77
N ILE A 106 7.78 12.89 14.76
CA ILE A 106 8.20 11.72 15.56
C ILE A 106 9.46 12.09 16.35
N ASN A 107 9.66 11.43 17.48
CA ASN A 107 10.84 11.64 18.33
C ASN A 107 11.90 10.55 18.12
N SER A 108 11.49 9.39 17.59
CA SER A 108 12.38 8.28 17.26
C SER A 108 11.89 7.57 15.99
N ILE A 109 12.83 6.99 15.26
CA ILE A 109 12.51 6.09 14.13
C ILE A 109 11.73 4.86 14.62
N ASP A 110 11.90 4.46 15.89
CA ASP A 110 11.20 3.31 16.46
C ASP A 110 9.68 3.45 16.46
N GLU A 111 9.16 4.69 16.40
CA GLU A 111 7.72 4.95 16.30
C GLU A 111 7.12 4.49 14.96
N ILE A 112 7.94 4.30 13.92
CA ILE A 112 7.48 4.00 12.56
C ILE A 112 8.05 2.72 11.96
N ILE A 113 8.95 2.03 12.65
CA ILE A 113 9.55 0.78 12.12
C ILE A 113 8.66 -0.45 12.28
N ASN A 114 7.64 -0.37 13.12
CA ASN A 114 6.65 -1.42 13.30
C ASN A 114 5.35 -1.05 12.59
N PHE A 115 4.61 -2.07 12.10
CA PHE A 115 3.27 -1.85 11.58
C PHE A 115 2.38 -1.24 12.66
N TYR A 116 1.65 -0.16 12.31
CA TYR A 116 0.56 0.30 13.13
C TYR A 116 -0.52 -0.77 13.15
N THR A 117 -0.71 -1.40 14.30
CA THR A 117 -1.71 -2.44 14.51
C THR A 117 -2.96 -1.80 15.11
N ALA A 118 -4.06 -1.83 14.37
CA ALA A 118 -5.34 -1.33 14.86
C ALA A 118 -5.94 -2.33 15.86
N ASP A 119 -6.42 -1.85 16.99
CA ASP A 119 -7.28 -2.65 17.86
C ASP A 119 -8.70 -2.62 17.27
N VAL A 120 -9.23 -3.80 16.93
CA VAL A 120 -10.57 -3.95 16.32
C VAL A 120 -11.48 -4.81 17.20
N ASN A 121 -11.20 -4.90 18.51
CA ASN A 121 -11.97 -5.69 19.45
C ASN A 121 -13.37 -5.13 19.75
N GLU A 122 -13.72 -3.94 19.25
CA GLU A 122 -15.08 -3.42 19.25
C GLU A 122 -16.03 -4.21 18.35
N TYR A 123 -15.51 -4.86 17.29
CA TYR A 123 -16.33 -5.70 16.42
C TYR A 123 -16.57 -7.08 17.05
N LYS A 124 -17.69 -7.69 16.66
CA LYS A 124 -18.03 -9.07 17.06
C LYS A 124 -17.45 -10.13 16.13
N LYS A 125 -17.14 -9.72 14.91
CA LYS A 125 -16.65 -10.60 13.84
C LYS A 125 -15.76 -9.84 12.89
N VAL A 126 -14.77 -10.51 12.30
CA VAL A 126 -14.01 -9.98 11.15
C VAL A 126 -14.25 -10.91 9.97
N ILE A 127 -14.54 -10.33 8.81
CA ILE A 127 -14.69 -11.02 7.53
C ILE A 127 -13.65 -10.47 6.57
N ILE A 128 -12.76 -11.34 6.06
CA ILE A 128 -11.73 -10.97 5.10
C ILE A 128 -12.10 -11.63 3.77
N ILE A 129 -12.20 -10.82 2.70
CA ILE A 129 -12.73 -11.21 1.39
C ILE A 129 -11.60 -11.15 0.37
N GLY A 130 -11.44 -12.20 -0.42
CA GLY A 130 -10.43 -12.36 -1.45
C GLY A 130 -10.69 -11.56 -2.72
N ASP A 131 -9.94 -11.91 -3.77
CA ASP A 131 -9.96 -11.26 -5.08
C ASP A 131 -11.35 -11.37 -5.73
N ILE A 132 -11.94 -10.24 -6.11
CA ILE A 132 -13.34 -10.16 -6.60
C ILE A 132 -13.41 -10.24 -8.12
N HIS A 133 -12.51 -9.55 -8.82
CA HIS A 133 -12.44 -9.56 -10.28
C HIS A 133 -13.79 -9.38 -10.97
N SER A 134 -14.55 -8.34 -10.63
CA SER A 134 -15.87 -8.05 -11.22
C SER A 134 -16.88 -9.22 -11.15
N CYS A 135 -16.80 -10.05 -10.11
CA CYS A 135 -17.74 -11.16 -9.84
C CYS A 135 -18.73 -10.74 -8.74
N ALA A 136 -19.80 -10.05 -9.13
CA ALA A 136 -20.73 -9.45 -8.19
C ALA A 136 -21.63 -10.47 -7.47
N GLU A 137 -22.02 -11.58 -8.11
CA GLU A 137 -22.97 -12.54 -7.48
C GLU A 137 -22.41 -13.18 -6.20
N PRO A 138 -21.21 -13.78 -6.19
CA PRO A 138 -20.66 -14.32 -4.95
C PRO A 138 -20.39 -13.22 -3.92
N LEU A 139 -20.07 -12.00 -4.34
CA LEU A 139 -19.90 -10.85 -3.44
C LEU A 139 -21.24 -10.45 -2.76
N LYS A 140 -22.34 -10.39 -3.51
CA LYS A 140 -23.67 -10.11 -2.96
C LYS A 140 -24.08 -11.15 -1.92
N GLU A 141 -23.78 -12.43 -2.16
CA GLU A 141 -24.08 -13.49 -1.20
C GLU A 141 -23.30 -13.30 0.12
N ILE A 142 -22.04 -12.89 0.07
CA ILE A 142 -21.26 -12.57 1.27
C ILE A 142 -21.84 -11.37 2.00
N LEU A 143 -22.29 -10.36 1.27
CA LEU A 143 -22.76 -9.09 1.82
C LEU A 143 -24.25 -9.07 2.16
N LYS A 144 -25.01 -10.16 1.95
CA LYS A 144 -26.44 -10.18 2.24
C LYS A 144 -26.77 -9.89 3.70
N ASP A 145 -25.90 -10.31 4.62
CA ASP A 145 -26.02 -10.10 6.06
C ASP A 145 -25.09 -8.97 6.56
N PHE A 146 -24.80 -7.99 5.69
CA PHE A 146 -23.94 -6.86 6.03
C PHE A 146 -24.49 -6.11 7.26
N ASN A 147 -23.62 -5.89 8.26
CA ASN A 147 -23.98 -5.19 9.48
C ASN A 147 -22.78 -4.40 10.04
N GLU A 148 -23.04 -3.47 10.97
CA GLU A 148 -22.03 -2.57 11.53
C GLU A 148 -21.21 -3.21 12.67
N GLU A 149 -21.63 -4.35 13.22
CA GLU A 149 -20.89 -5.07 14.27
C GLU A 149 -19.78 -5.96 13.72
N THR A 150 -19.69 -6.07 12.39
CA THR A 150 -18.69 -6.88 11.67
C THR A 150 -17.72 -5.97 10.92
N LEU A 151 -16.42 -6.20 11.06
CA LEU A 151 -15.40 -5.55 10.24
C LEU A 151 -15.21 -6.35 8.94
N TYR A 152 -15.30 -5.66 7.81
CA TYR A 152 -15.06 -6.24 6.49
C TYR A 152 -13.73 -5.74 5.92
N VAL A 153 -12.84 -6.66 5.57
CA VAL A 153 -11.53 -6.36 4.98
C VAL A 153 -11.46 -7.02 3.60
N PHE A 154 -11.18 -6.24 2.58
CA PHE A 154 -11.05 -6.72 1.20
C PHE A 154 -9.59 -6.69 0.80
N VAL A 155 -9.06 -7.80 0.25
CA VAL A 155 -7.61 -7.90 -0.02
C VAL A 155 -7.19 -7.46 -1.44
N GLY A 156 -8.10 -6.83 -2.21
CA GLY A 156 -7.77 -6.21 -3.51
C GLY A 156 -8.36 -6.91 -4.72
N ASP A 157 -7.94 -6.46 -5.90
CA ASP A 157 -8.38 -6.95 -7.22
C ASP A 157 -9.91 -6.93 -7.38
N TYR A 158 -10.50 -5.73 -7.27
CA TYR A 158 -11.95 -5.52 -7.33
C TYR A 158 -12.50 -5.66 -8.73
N PHE A 159 -11.75 -5.18 -9.73
CA PHE A 159 -12.15 -5.08 -11.12
C PHE A 159 -11.30 -5.97 -12.03
N ASP A 160 -11.63 -5.93 -13.34
CA ASP A 160 -10.92 -6.66 -14.38
C ASP A 160 -11.34 -8.13 -14.48
N ARG A 161 -11.34 -8.67 -15.69
CA ARG A 161 -11.59 -10.07 -16.09
C ARG A 161 -13.02 -10.57 -15.97
N GLY A 162 -13.71 -10.37 -14.87
CA GLY A 162 -15.09 -10.83 -14.66
C GLY A 162 -16.10 -10.06 -15.51
N ILE A 163 -17.35 -10.56 -15.54
CA ILE A 163 -18.39 -10.07 -16.47
C ILE A 163 -19.45 -9.19 -15.83
N GLN A 164 -19.31 -8.85 -14.55
CA GLN A 164 -20.28 -8.04 -13.81
C GLN A 164 -19.64 -6.74 -13.26
N PRO A 165 -18.88 -5.97 -14.08
CA PRO A 165 -18.18 -4.78 -13.59
C PRO A 165 -19.11 -3.66 -13.14
N VAL A 166 -20.30 -3.52 -13.74
CA VAL A 166 -21.27 -2.47 -13.40
C VAL A 166 -21.83 -2.71 -12.00
N GLU A 167 -22.25 -3.94 -11.70
CA GLU A 167 -22.75 -4.33 -10.39
C GLU A 167 -21.66 -4.20 -9.31
N THR A 168 -20.46 -4.73 -9.61
CA THR A 168 -19.33 -4.60 -8.70
C THR A 168 -19.00 -3.13 -8.42
N PHE A 169 -18.99 -2.28 -9.45
CA PHE A 169 -18.74 -0.85 -9.29
C PHE A 169 -19.77 -0.18 -8.37
N LYS A 170 -21.06 -0.50 -8.50
CA LYS A 170 -22.11 0.00 -7.60
C LYS A 170 -21.87 -0.45 -6.15
N ILE A 171 -21.61 -1.75 -5.94
CA ILE A 171 -21.32 -2.29 -4.61
C ILE A 171 -20.11 -1.59 -3.99
N MET A 172 -19.02 -1.42 -4.75
CA MET A 172 -17.82 -0.76 -4.24
C MET A 172 -18.06 0.70 -3.84
N LEU A 173 -18.90 1.43 -4.59
CA LEU A 173 -19.27 2.81 -4.23
C LEU A 173 -20.09 2.86 -2.93
N ASP A 174 -21.03 1.93 -2.74
CA ASP A 174 -21.83 1.85 -1.51
C ASP A 174 -20.96 1.51 -0.29
N LEU A 175 -19.95 0.65 -0.47
CA LEU A 175 -19.03 0.26 0.59
C LEU A 175 -18.08 1.40 1.02
N LEU A 176 -17.82 2.40 0.17
CA LEU A 176 -16.96 3.55 0.53
C LEU A 176 -17.48 4.37 1.72
N GLU A 177 -18.80 4.40 1.90
CA GLU A 177 -19.47 5.18 2.96
C GLU A 177 -19.57 4.39 4.28
N LYS A 178 -19.10 3.14 4.31
CA LYS A 178 -19.18 2.27 5.48
C LYS A 178 -17.93 2.39 6.34
N PRO A 179 -18.04 2.75 7.63
CA PRO A 179 -16.86 2.93 8.51
C PRO A 179 -16.17 1.61 8.87
N ASN A 180 -16.89 0.50 8.81
CA ASN A 180 -16.43 -0.85 9.12
C ASN A 180 -15.93 -1.62 7.87
N VAL A 181 -15.53 -0.90 6.82
CA VAL A 181 -14.97 -1.47 5.59
C VAL A 181 -13.54 -0.98 5.39
N ILE A 182 -12.63 -1.92 5.18
CA ILE A 182 -11.23 -1.68 4.84
C ILE A 182 -10.97 -2.25 3.45
N LEU A 183 -10.41 -1.43 2.57
CA LEU A 183 -10.09 -1.80 1.19
C LEU A 183 -8.57 -1.80 1.00
N ILE A 184 -8.02 -2.92 0.52
CA ILE A 184 -6.59 -3.06 0.20
C ILE A 184 -6.42 -2.95 -1.31
N GLU A 185 -5.30 -2.38 -1.75
CA GLU A 185 -4.95 -2.17 -3.15
C GLU A 185 -4.41 -3.46 -3.76
N GLY A 186 -5.07 -3.95 -4.82
CA GLY A 186 -4.60 -5.07 -5.62
C GLY A 186 -3.72 -4.61 -6.79
N ASN A 187 -3.06 -5.56 -7.44
CA ASN A 187 -2.19 -5.25 -8.56
C ASN A 187 -2.98 -4.82 -9.82
N HIS A 188 -4.26 -5.18 -9.93
CA HIS A 188 -5.14 -4.70 -11.00
C HIS A 188 -5.54 -3.24 -10.81
N GLU A 189 -5.74 -2.78 -9.59
CA GLU A 189 -5.96 -1.37 -9.30
C GLU A 189 -4.72 -0.54 -9.59
N GLU A 190 -3.54 -1.02 -9.24
CA GLU A 190 -2.28 -0.30 -9.50
C GLU A 190 -1.96 -0.23 -11.00
N LYS A 191 -2.12 -1.33 -11.74
CA LYS A 191 -1.78 -1.41 -13.17
C LYS A 191 -2.79 -0.72 -14.10
N SER A 192 -4.05 -0.61 -13.70
CA SER A 192 -5.12 -0.21 -14.60
C SER A 192 -5.95 0.94 -14.06
N VAL A 193 -6.59 0.80 -12.89
CA VAL A 193 -7.45 1.84 -12.32
C VAL A 193 -6.65 3.12 -12.08
N LYS A 194 -5.48 3.00 -11.44
CA LYS A 194 -4.58 4.14 -11.18
C LYS A 194 -4.20 4.87 -12.47
N LYS A 195 -3.82 4.13 -13.51
CA LYS A 195 -3.43 4.71 -14.79
C LYS A 195 -4.58 5.44 -15.48
N PHE A 196 -5.77 4.86 -15.49
CA PHE A 196 -6.96 5.47 -16.04
C PHE A 196 -7.34 6.77 -15.32
N ILE A 197 -7.33 6.79 -13.99
CA ILE A 197 -7.75 7.98 -13.22
C ILE A 197 -6.76 9.13 -13.26
N TYR A 198 -5.50 8.87 -13.58
CA TYR A 198 -4.43 9.89 -13.70
C TYR A 198 -4.01 10.18 -15.14
N ASP A 199 -4.78 9.71 -16.14
CA ASP A 199 -4.48 9.89 -17.58
C ASP A 199 -3.10 9.38 -18.00
N GLU A 200 -2.58 8.34 -17.34
CA GLU A 200 -1.36 7.66 -17.77
C GLU A 200 -1.66 6.80 -19.02
N GLU A 201 -0.80 6.87 -20.03
CA GLU A 201 -1.07 6.35 -21.38
C GLU A 201 -1.29 4.84 -21.53
N LYS A 202 -1.20 4.01 -20.49
CA LYS A 202 -1.24 2.53 -20.65
C LYS A 202 -1.86 1.78 -19.48
N TYR A 203 -3.16 1.70 -19.42
CA TYR A 203 -3.85 0.65 -18.66
C TYR A 203 -3.95 -0.64 -19.47
N THR A 204 -4.28 -1.77 -18.83
CA THR A 204 -4.31 -3.08 -19.50
C THR A 204 -5.49 -3.20 -20.45
N LYS A 205 -5.31 -3.92 -21.58
CA LYS A 205 -6.39 -4.23 -22.51
C LYS A 205 -7.54 -4.98 -21.84
N SER A 206 -7.23 -5.87 -20.90
CA SER A 206 -8.23 -6.59 -20.12
C SER A 206 -9.13 -5.62 -19.32
N PHE A 207 -8.56 -4.64 -18.64
CA PHE A 207 -9.33 -3.61 -17.92
C PHE A 207 -10.20 -2.79 -18.86
N GLU A 208 -9.67 -2.41 -20.01
CA GLU A 208 -10.45 -1.68 -21.03
C GLU A 208 -11.69 -2.48 -21.46
N GLU A 209 -11.49 -3.74 -21.86
CA GLU A 209 -12.55 -4.58 -22.41
C GLU A 209 -13.54 -5.08 -21.36
N THR A 210 -13.08 -5.45 -20.16
CA THR A 210 -13.90 -6.12 -19.15
C THR A 210 -14.43 -5.19 -18.07
N THR A 211 -13.88 -3.99 -17.93
CA THR A 211 -14.30 -3.01 -16.91
C THR A 211 -14.71 -1.68 -17.52
N LEU A 212 -13.80 -1.00 -18.23
CA LEU A 212 -14.02 0.38 -18.65
C LEU A 212 -15.13 0.49 -19.70
N LEU A 213 -15.06 -0.26 -20.81
CA LEU A 213 -16.06 -0.20 -21.86
C LEU A 213 -17.47 -0.60 -21.36
N PRO A 214 -17.68 -1.63 -20.54
CA PRO A 214 -18.97 -1.87 -19.91
C PRO A 214 -19.48 -0.72 -19.04
N LEU A 215 -18.61 -0.09 -18.22
CA LEU A 215 -19.01 1.07 -17.43
C LEU A 215 -19.40 2.27 -18.28
N LEU A 216 -18.69 2.53 -19.38
CA LEU A 216 -18.97 3.64 -20.29
C LEU A 216 -20.24 3.45 -21.13
N LYS A 217 -20.84 2.27 -21.14
CA LYS A 217 -22.19 2.05 -21.69
C LYS A 217 -23.31 2.56 -20.79
N GLU A 218 -23.05 2.60 -19.48
CA GLU A 218 -24.03 2.96 -18.44
C GLU A 218 -23.80 4.37 -17.89
N TYR A 219 -22.54 4.86 -17.91
CA TYR A 219 -22.15 6.10 -17.26
C TYR A 219 -21.23 6.95 -18.13
N ASP A 220 -21.27 8.26 -17.88
CA ASP A 220 -20.32 9.21 -18.46
C ASP A 220 -18.88 8.96 -17.98
N VAL A 221 -17.90 9.23 -18.85
CA VAL A 221 -16.47 8.98 -18.60
C VAL A 221 -15.95 9.77 -17.40
N ASP A 222 -16.40 11.02 -17.22
CA ASP A 222 -15.96 11.85 -16.10
C ASP A 222 -16.52 11.33 -14.77
N TYR A 223 -17.78 10.85 -14.78
CA TYR A 223 -18.37 10.18 -13.64
C TYR A 223 -17.62 8.90 -13.26
N VAL A 224 -17.32 8.04 -14.24
CA VAL A 224 -16.55 6.80 -14.02
C VAL A 224 -15.18 7.13 -13.45
N ARG A 225 -14.46 8.09 -14.04
CA ARG A 225 -13.14 8.53 -13.58
C ARG A 225 -13.17 9.07 -12.16
N ALA A 226 -14.11 9.96 -11.86
CA ALA A 226 -14.26 10.56 -10.53
C ALA A 226 -14.59 9.49 -9.48
N SER A 227 -15.46 8.55 -9.80
CA SER A 227 -15.89 7.47 -8.91
C SER A 227 -14.76 6.46 -8.66
N LEU A 228 -14.08 5.99 -9.69
CA LEU A 228 -12.90 5.14 -9.55
C LEU A 228 -11.78 5.84 -8.76
N LYS A 229 -11.61 7.16 -8.92
CA LYS A 229 -10.67 7.96 -8.13
C LYS A 229 -11.06 8.01 -6.65
N LYS A 230 -12.37 8.06 -6.32
CA LYS A 230 -12.83 7.97 -4.91
C LYS A 230 -12.49 6.61 -4.32
N ILE A 231 -12.78 5.51 -5.03
CA ILE A 231 -12.42 4.15 -4.62
C ILE A 231 -10.90 4.07 -4.40
N TYR A 232 -10.10 4.42 -5.41
CA TYR A 232 -8.65 4.31 -5.38
C TYR A 232 -8.02 5.07 -4.20
N LYS A 233 -8.54 6.25 -3.86
CA LYS A 233 -8.05 7.04 -2.71
C LYS A 233 -8.27 6.38 -1.35
N LYS A 234 -9.23 5.49 -1.22
CA LYS A 234 -9.53 4.74 0.01
C LYS A 234 -8.68 3.48 0.17
N LEU A 235 -8.07 2.99 -0.93
CA LEU A 235 -7.26 1.78 -0.89
C LEU A 235 -5.99 1.98 -0.06
N ARG A 236 -5.63 0.97 0.73
CA ARG A 236 -4.41 0.89 1.54
C ARG A 236 -3.51 -0.21 0.98
N GLN A 237 -2.21 -0.12 1.18
CA GLN A 237 -1.28 -1.18 0.77
C GLN A 237 -1.33 -2.40 1.69
N CYS A 238 -1.65 -2.16 2.97
CA CYS A 238 -1.83 -3.22 3.95
C CYS A 238 -2.79 -2.76 5.06
N PHE A 239 -3.25 -3.73 5.84
CA PHE A 239 -3.96 -3.47 7.09
C PHE A 239 -3.51 -4.47 8.15
N ALA A 240 -2.88 -3.96 9.21
CA ALA A 240 -2.49 -4.74 10.38
C ALA A 240 -3.47 -4.48 11.52
N PHE A 241 -3.96 -5.51 12.16
CA PHE A 241 -4.91 -5.39 13.26
C PHE A 241 -4.74 -6.49 14.31
N GLU A 242 -5.23 -6.22 15.52
CA GLU A 242 -5.36 -7.19 16.60
C GLU A 242 -6.84 -7.45 16.87
N PHE A 243 -7.18 -8.73 16.93
CA PHE A 243 -8.52 -9.19 17.25
C PHE A 243 -8.44 -10.45 18.09
N ARG A 244 -9.11 -10.45 19.28
CA ARG A 244 -9.16 -11.59 20.21
C ARG A 244 -7.77 -12.15 20.54
N GLY A 245 -6.80 -11.25 20.80
CA GLY A 245 -5.44 -11.61 21.18
C GLY A 245 -4.56 -12.18 20.05
N LYS A 246 -5.02 -12.15 18.81
CA LYS A 246 -4.25 -12.53 17.62
C LYS A 246 -3.99 -11.32 16.74
N LYS A 247 -2.78 -11.25 16.17
CA LYS A 247 -2.39 -10.19 15.24
C LYS A 247 -2.51 -10.69 13.81
N PHE A 248 -3.11 -9.88 12.95
CA PHE A 248 -3.29 -10.17 11.54
C PHE A 248 -2.65 -9.10 10.67
N LEU A 249 -2.07 -9.52 9.55
CA LEU A 249 -1.60 -8.62 8.50
C LEU A 249 -2.26 -9.01 7.18
N CYS A 250 -3.07 -8.11 6.64
CA CYS A 250 -3.67 -8.24 5.32
C CYS A 250 -2.85 -7.44 4.30
N THR A 251 -2.44 -8.10 3.21
CA THR A 251 -1.83 -7.51 2.02
C THR A 251 -2.48 -8.14 0.79
N HIS A 252 -2.26 -7.58 -0.42
CA HIS A 252 -2.74 -8.27 -1.62
C HIS A 252 -1.79 -9.40 -2.06
N GLY A 253 -0.50 -9.11 -2.12
CA GLY A 253 0.46 -9.99 -2.81
C GLY A 253 1.03 -11.15 -1.99
N GLY A 254 0.90 -11.13 -0.67
CA GLY A 254 1.56 -12.07 0.25
C GLY A 254 3.08 -11.83 0.37
N LEU A 255 3.59 -11.97 1.57
CA LEU A 255 4.98 -11.72 1.94
C LEU A 255 5.65 -13.02 2.42
N PRO A 256 6.96 -13.21 2.23
CA PRO A 256 7.68 -14.37 2.78
C PRO A 256 7.94 -14.25 4.29
N LEU A 257 8.00 -13.03 4.80
CA LEU A 257 8.21 -12.67 6.20
C LEU A 257 7.72 -11.22 6.42
N VAL A 258 7.63 -10.79 7.68
CA VAL A 258 7.28 -9.41 8.03
C VAL A 258 8.47 -8.76 8.72
N PRO A 259 9.39 -8.16 7.97
CA PRO A 259 10.47 -7.39 8.54
C PRO A 259 9.92 -6.08 9.14
N LYS A 260 10.80 -5.23 9.63
CA LYS A 260 10.41 -3.87 10.01
C LYS A 260 9.75 -3.16 8.84
N LEU A 261 8.70 -2.38 9.10
CA LEU A 261 7.87 -1.71 8.08
C LEU A 261 8.69 -0.96 7.01
N THR A 262 9.78 -0.33 7.43
CA THR A 262 10.66 0.44 6.56
C THR A 262 11.33 -0.37 5.46
N LEU A 263 11.32 -1.70 5.56
CA LEU A 263 11.95 -2.63 4.61
C LEU A 263 10.94 -3.32 3.67
N VAL A 264 9.64 -3.06 3.83
CA VAL A 264 8.59 -3.60 2.95
C VAL A 264 8.09 -2.49 2.04
N SER A 265 8.32 -2.62 0.74
CA SER A 265 7.80 -1.65 -0.23
C SER A 265 6.31 -1.87 -0.49
N ALA A 266 5.59 -0.81 -0.91
CA ALA A 266 4.21 -0.94 -1.36
C ALA A 266 4.09 -1.95 -2.51
N LYS A 267 5.09 -2.02 -3.39
CA LYS A 267 5.14 -2.96 -4.50
C LYS A 267 5.17 -4.42 -4.01
N GLU A 268 5.95 -4.72 -2.97
CA GLU A 268 5.96 -6.06 -2.37
C GLU A 268 4.61 -6.42 -1.73
N MET A 269 3.96 -5.46 -1.08
CA MET A 269 2.63 -5.66 -0.49
C MET A 269 1.55 -5.91 -1.55
N ILE A 270 1.64 -5.24 -2.72
CA ILE A 270 0.66 -5.32 -3.80
C ILE A 270 0.94 -6.52 -4.73
N HIS A 271 2.18 -6.72 -5.15
CA HIS A 271 2.54 -7.76 -6.13
C HIS A 271 3.08 -9.04 -5.49
N GLY A 272 3.37 -9.00 -4.19
CA GLY A 272 4.05 -10.07 -3.48
C GLY A 272 5.54 -10.19 -3.87
N VAL A 273 6.22 -11.11 -3.20
CA VAL A 273 7.65 -11.38 -3.38
C VAL A 273 7.84 -12.73 -4.06
N GLY A 274 8.76 -12.81 -5.01
CA GLY A 274 9.03 -14.02 -5.78
C GLY A 274 8.09 -14.20 -6.97
N LYS A 275 8.06 -15.43 -7.52
CA LYS A 275 7.20 -15.79 -8.65
C LYS A 275 5.77 -16.08 -8.17
N TYR A 276 4.80 -16.07 -9.09
CA TYR A 276 3.40 -16.37 -8.77
C TYR A 276 3.23 -17.77 -8.14
N GLU A 277 4.00 -18.75 -8.60
CA GLU A 277 3.97 -20.14 -8.14
C GLU A 277 4.77 -20.38 -6.85
N THR A 278 5.41 -19.35 -6.29
CA THR A 278 6.16 -19.49 -5.03
C THR A 278 5.21 -19.88 -3.89
N GLU A 279 5.55 -20.91 -3.16
CA GLU A 279 4.77 -21.43 -2.01
C GLU A 279 4.90 -20.51 -0.80
N ILE A 280 4.37 -19.29 -0.96
CA ILE A 280 4.59 -18.21 -0.02
C ILE A 280 4.02 -18.50 1.37
N GLY A 281 2.92 -19.27 1.43
CA GLY A 281 2.28 -19.65 2.69
C GLY A 281 3.15 -20.55 3.56
N GLU A 282 3.82 -21.52 2.96
CA GLU A 282 4.76 -22.40 3.66
C GLU A 282 6.00 -21.64 4.12
N ILE A 283 6.62 -20.87 3.20
CA ILE A 283 7.78 -20.01 3.51
C ILE A 283 7.46 -19.04 4.66
N TYR A 284 6.29 -18.42 4.61
CA TYR A 284 5.84 -17.52 5.68
C TYR A 284 5.71 -18.24 7.01
N SER A 285 5.08 -19.44 7.00
CA SER A 285 4.85 -20.23 8.22
C SER A 285 6.15 -20.70 8.86
N GLU A 286 7.15 -21.08 8.07
CA GLU A 286 8.49 -21.36 8.57
C GLU A 286 9.16 -20.14 9.21
N ASN A 287 9.04 -18.98 8.56
CA ASN A 287 9.61 -17.75 9.07
C ASN A 287 8.85 -17.22 10.30
N TYR A 288 7.54 -17.46 10.38
CA TYR A 288 6.75 -17.16 11.58
C TYR A 288 7.28 -17.95 12.79
N LYS A 289 7.52 -19.25 12.65
CA LYS A 289 8.09 -20.11 13.70
C LYS A 289 9.50 -19.69 14.14
N LYS A 290 10.24 -19.00 13.25
CA LYS A 290 11.55 -18.41 13.55
C LYS A 290 11.49 -17.01 14.18
N GLY A 291 10.28 -16.48 14.44
CA GLY A 291 10.07 -15.14 15.01
C GLY A 291 10.31 -13.99 14.02
N LEU A 292 10.32 -14.26 12.71
CA LEU A 292 10.61 -13.26 11.68
C LEU A 292 9.36 -12.56 11.12
N CYS A 293 8.18 -12.83 11.70
CA CYS A 293 6.89 -12.31 11.21
C CYS A 293 6.17 -11.39 12.22
N GLN A 294 6.85 -10.94 13.27
CA GLN A 294 6.29 -10.02 14.30
C GLN A 294 4.94 -10.52 14.88
N ASP A 295 4.75 -11.83 14.96
CA ASP A 295 3.55 -12.54 15.42
C ASP A 295 2.28 -12.27 14.60
N PHE A 296 2.42 -11.78 13.37
CA PHE A 296 1.30 -11.61 12.46
C PHE A 296 0.90 -12.89 11.77
N ILE A 297 -0.37 -13.26 11.83
CA ILE A 297 -1.00 -14.20 10.91
C ILE A 297 -1.27 -13.45 9.61
N GLN A 298 -0.76 -13.94 8.48
CA GLN A 298 -0.92 -13.29 7.19
C GLN A 298 -2.20 -13.73 6.49
N VAL A 299 -2.92 -12.76 5.88
CA VAL A 299 -4.03 -13.03 4.95
C VAL A 299 -3.81 -12.24 3.68
N HIS A 300 -3.89 -12.91 2.52
CA HIS A 300 -3.60 -12.28 1.23
C HIS A 300 -4.42 -12.87 0.08
N GLY A 301 -4.40 -12.22 -1.08
CA GLY A 301 -4.96 -12.69 -2.35
C GLY A 301 -3.87 -13.09 -3.34
N HIS A 302 -4.10 -12.83 -4.62
CA HIS A 302 -3.16 -12.79 -5.73
C HIS A 302 -2.53 -14.14 -6.16
N ARG A 303 -2.25 -15.08 -5.26
CA ARG A 303 -1.30 -16.17 -5.53
C ARG A 303 -1.89 -17.56 -5.76
N GLY A 304 -3.20 -17.67 -5.84
CA GLY A 304 -3.83 -18.98 -5.90
C GLY A 304 -3.76 -19.74 -4.58
N ILE A 305 -3.93 -21.07 -4.61
CA ILE A 305 -3.99 -21.89 -3.40
C ILE A 305 -2.57 -22.03 -2.82
N ASN A 306 -2.25 -21.19 -1.86
CA ASN A 306 -0.93 -21.10 -1.22
C ASN A 306 -1.05 -20.86 0.28
N ASP A 307 -1.82 -21.74 0.95
CA ASP A 307 -1.99 -21.69 2.40
C ASP A 307 -0.76 -22.24 3.14
N GLY A 308 -0.55 -21.74 4.34
CA GLY A 308 0.35 -22.27 5.34
C GLY A 308 -0.29 -22.17 6.72
N GLU A 309 0.36 -22.69 7.74
CA GLU A 309 -0.17 -22.68 9.11
C GLU A 309 -0.48 -21.27 9.65
N TYR A 310 0.32 -20.28 9.23
CA TYR A 310 0.20 -18.87 9.65
C TYR A 310 -0.02 -17.90 8.48
N SER A 311 -0.45 -18.42 7.32
CA SER A 311 -0.70 -17.64 6.11
C SER A 311 -1.88 -18.22 5.34
N TYR A 312 -2.86 -17.37 5.05
CA TYR A 312 -4.09 -17.74 4.33
C TYR A 312 -4.17 -16.98 3.01
N CYS A 313 -4.25 -17.74 1.91
CA CYS A 313 -4.49 -17.20 0.59
C CYS A 313 -5.97 -17.23 0.24
N LEU A 314 -6.54 -16.11 -0.19
CA LEU A 314 -7.96 -15.99 -0.53
C LEU A 314 -8.21 -15.84 -2.05
N GLU A 315 -7.22 -16.11 -2.89
CA GLU A 315 -7.41 -16.16 -4.33
C GLU A 315 -7.76 -17.58 -4.77
N ALA A 316 -8.84 -17.77 -5.51
CA ALA A 316 -9.30 -19.06 -6.02
C ALA A 316 -9.95 -18.95 -7.40
N ARG A 317 -9.49 -18.01 -8.24
CA ARG A 317 -9.87 -17.86 -9.65
C ARG A 317 -11.37 -17.70 -9.85
N VAL A 318 -11.99 -16.86 -9.04
CA VAL A 318 -13.43 -16.60 -9.05
C VAL A 318 -13.94 -16.20 -10.43
N GLU A 319 -13.17 -15.42 -11.19
CA GLU A 319 -13.51 -14.97 -12.54
C GLU A 319 -13.52 -16.08 -13.60
N PHE A 320 -12.96 -17.25 -13.29
CA PHE A 320 -12.97 -18.43 -14.14
C PHE A 320 -13.95 -19.52 -13.66
N GLY A 321 -14.92 -19.14 -12.82
CA GLY A 321 -15.88 -20.08 -12.22
C GLY A 321 -15.32 -20.82 -11.00
N GLY A 322 -14.29 -20.29 -10.37
CA GLY A 322 -13.79 -20.70 -9.07
C GLY A 322 -14.68 -20.18 -7.94
N GLU A 323 -14.10 -19.86 -6.81
CA GLU A 323 -14.81 -19.40 -5.62
C GLU A 323 -14.29 -18.03 -5.16
N LEU A 324 -15.18 -17.17 -4.69
CA LEU A 324 -14.78 -16.02 -3.89
C LEU A 324 -14.47 -16.51 -2.48
N LYS A 325 -13.19 -16.55 -2.13
CA LYS A 325 -12.74 -17.04 -0.82
C LYS A 325 -12.95 -16.00 0.26
N VAL A 326 -13.31 -16.50 1.42
CA VAL A 326 -13.58 -15.72 2.63
C VAL A 326 -12.89 -16.36 3.81
N LEU A 327 -12.29 -15.53 4.66
CA LEU A 327 -11.82 -15.93 5.97
C LEU A 327 -12.61 -15.17 7.03
N THR A 328 -13.16 -15.88 7.99
CA THR A 328 -13.89 -15.27 9.10
C THR A 328 -13.16 -15.52 10.41
N ILE A 329 -13.22 -14.53 11.30
CA ILE A 329 -12.75 -14.66 12.67
C ILE A 329 -13.94 -14.31 13.57
N ASP A 330 -14.38 -15.26 14.37
CA ASP A 330 -15.53 -15.11 15.25
C ASP A 330 -15.18 -14.39 16.56
N ASN A 331 -16.18 -14.24 17.44
CA ASN A 331 -16.03 -13.57 18.73
C ASN A 331 -15.15 -14.34 19.73
N GLU A 332 -14.92 -15.63 19.51
CA GLU A 332 -14.01 -16.47 20.30
C GLU A 332 -12.59 -16.49 19.71
N GLY A 333 -12.37 -15.87 18.54
CA GLY A 333 -11.09 -15.86 17.82
C GLY A 333 -10.85 -17.12 16.98
N ASN A 334 -11.89 -17.92 16.72
CA ASN A 334 -11.80 -19.07 15.81
C ASN A 334 -11.73 -18.56 14.36
N ILE A 335 -10.87 -19.19 13.58
CA ILE A 335 -10.64 -18.84 12.16
C ILE A 335 -11.28 -19.92 11.29
N GLU A 336 -12.15 -19.50 10.38
CA GLU A 336 -12.76 -20.36 9.37
C GLU A 336 -12.51 -19.78 7.97
N LYS A 337 -12.16 -20.64 7.00
CA LYS A 337 -12.03 -20.27 5.60
C LYS A 337 -12.98 -21.08 4.75
N TYR A 338 -13.79 -20.39 3.94
CA TYR A 338 -14.73 -20.99 3.00
C TYR A 338 -14.74 -20.24 1.66
N GLY A 339 -15.53 -20.69 0.72
CA GLY A 339 -15.69 -20.06 -0.58
C GLY A 339 -17.12 -20.06 -1.06
N ILE A 340 -17.50 -18.98 -1.78
CA ILE A 340 -18.76 -18.89 -2.50
C ILE A 340 -18.49 -19.14 -3.99
N LYS A 341 -19.09 -20.20 -4.53
CA LYS A 341 -18.94 -20.59 -5.93
C LYS A 341 -19.45 -19.49 -6.85
N ASN A 342 -18.69 -19.17 -7.90
CA ASN A 342 -19.14 -18.29 -8.96
C ASN A 342 -19.68 -19.08 -10.15
N ASP A 343 -21.00 -19.05 -10.34
CA ASP A 343 -21.68 -19.68 -11.47
C ASP A 343 -21.87 -18.72 -12.64
N VAL A 344 -21.57 -17.41 -12.46
CA VAL A 344 -21.75 -16.34 -13.45
C VAL A 344 -20.40 -15.84 -13.92
N TYR A 345 -19.84 -16.53 -14.94
CA TYR A 345 -18.53 -16.19 -15.48
C TYR A 345 -18.46 -16.40 -17.00
N ASN A 346 -17.46 -15.86 -17.66
CA ASN A 346 -17.23 -16.03 -19.08
C ASN A 346 -16.55 -17.38 -19.36
N ARG A 347 -17.31 -18.37 -19.80
CA ARG A 347 -16.82 -19.71 -20.14
C ARG A 347 -15.81 -19.73 -21.29
N GLY A 348 -15.74 -18.67 -22.10
CA GLY A 348 -14.75 -18.51 -23.15
C GLY A 348 -13.42 -17.96 -22.66
N LEU A 349 -13.34 -17.48 -21.43
CA LEU A 349 -12.12 -16.97 -20.85
C LEU A 349 -11.18 -18.14 -20.51
N LYS A 350 -10.03 -18.18 -21.20
CA LYS A 350 -9.02 -19.22 -20.93
C LYS A 350 -8.16 -18.80 -19.74
N LEU A 351 -7.88 -19.78 -18.87
CA LEU A 351 -6.86 -19.62 -17.83
C LEU A 351 -5.54 -19.15 -18.49
N PRO A 352 -4.87 -18.12 -17.97
CA PRO A 352 -3.52 -17.80 -18.41
C PRO A 352 -2.66 -19.05 -18.25
N MET A 353 -2.01 -19.50 -19.34
CA MET A 353 -1.08 -20.62 -19.27
C MET A 353 0.04 -20.21 -18.30
N SER A 354 0.35 -21.08 -17.33
CA SER A 354 1.49 -20.94 -16.46
C SER A 354 2.75 -20.74 -17.33
N GLY A 355 3.36 -19.55 -17.30
CA GLY A 355 4.57 -19.25 -18.07
C GLY A 355 4.51 -18.05 -19.01
N THR A 356 3.36 -17.42 -19.25
CA THR A 356 3.25 -16.25 -20.15
C THR A 356 2.99 -14.94 -19.39
N ARG A 357 3.75 -14.66 -18.33
CA ARG A 357 3.89 -13.29 -17.84
C ARG A 357 5.25 -12.77 -18.26
N GLU A 358 5.24 -11.60 -18.91
CA GLU A 358 6.46 -10.88 -19.25
C GLU A 358 7.46 -10.91 -18.09
N LYS A 359 8.65 -11.40 -18.39
CA LYS A 359 9.78 -11.38 -17.48
C LYS A 359 10.04 -9.93 -17.07
N VAL A 360 9.65 -9.56 -15.88
CA VAL A 360 10.28 -8.43 -15.20
C VAL A 360 11.57 -8.99 -14.61
N GLU A 361 12.67 -8.80 -15.32
CA GLU A 361 14.00 -9.10 -14.81
C GLU A 361 14.29 -8.14 -13.66
N PHE A 362 14.29 -8.69 -12.45
CA PHE A 362 14.87 -7.99 -11.32
C PHE A 362 16.37 -8.13 -11.42
N ASN A 363 17.07 -7.06 -11.77
CA ASN A 363 18.50 -6.95 -11.58
C ASN A 363 18.78 -7.01 -10.07
N THR A 364 19.16 -8.18 -9.59
CA THR A 364 19.85 -8.34 -8.31
C THR A 364 21.32 -7.93 -8.54
N ALA A 365 21.58 -6.65 -8.53
CA ALA A 365 22.93 -6.13 -8.34
C ALA A 365 22.98 -5.65 -6.89
N ASN A 366 23.48 -6.51 -6.02
CA ASN A 366 24.08 -6.11 -4.75
C ASN A 366 25.12 -7.17 -4.39
N GLU A 367 26.32 -6.89 -4.73
CA GLU A 367 27.52 -7.07 -3.92
C GLU A 367 27.97 -5.72 -3.36
#